data_7cb48edace571edad1140d912f14e88b
#
_entry.id   7cb48edace571edad1140d912f14e88b
#
_cell.length_a   1.000
_cell.length_b   1.000
_cell.length_c   1.000
_cell.angle_alpha   90.00
_cell.angle_beta   90.00
_cell.angle_gamma   90.00
#
_symmetry.space_group_name_H-M   'P 1'
#
loop_
_entity.id
_entity.type
_entity.pdbx_description
1 polymer ?
#
loop_
_entity_poly.entity_id
_entity_poly.type
_entity_poly.pdbx_seq_one_letter_code
_entity_poly.pdbx_strand_id
1 'polypeptide(L)'
;TVPLPNVLVDEIKDKGVLGEGILFFLGNAIVETGMNPQQIAEKVAEGTLDITTLPVHPTDKIKAALKPHVDASIKRISDRRAKKENYLNTIGEGPKPYLYVIVATGNIYEDVVQAQAAARQGADVIAVIRTTGQSLLDYVPYGATTEGFGGTFATQENFRIMRKALDTVLSGNCADMESGPVFMNHRRFRI
;
A
#
# COMPACT_ATOMS: atom_id res chain seq x y z
N THR A 1 2.90 -4.13 -16.18
CA THR A 1 3.90 -4.99 -15.51
C THR A 1 3.24 -5.67 -14.33
N VAL A 2 3.22 -6.98 -14.33
CA VAL A 2 2.69 -7.79 -13.23
C VAL A 2 3.70 -7.76 -12.08
N PRO A 3 3.28 -7.63 -10.81
CA PRO A 3 4.17 -7.68 -9.65
C PRO A 3 4.88 -9.04 -9.53
N LEU A 4 6.13 -9.05 -9.07
CA LEU A 4 6.89 -10.29 -8.86
C LEU A 4 6.18 -11.34 -7.99
N PRO A 5 5.47 -10.98 -6.91
CA PRO A 5 4.68 -11.96 -6.15
C PRO A 5 3.64 -12.69 -6.98
N ASN A 6 2.97 -12.01 -7.92
CA ASN A 6 2.01 -12.65 -8.82
C ASN A 6 2.69 -13.61 -9.77
N VAL A 7 3.84 -13.23 -10.36
CA VAL A 7 4.64 -14.12 -11.22
C VAL A 7 5.03 -15.39 -10.48
N LEU A 8 5.48 -15.26 -9.24
CA LEU A 8 5.87 -16.40 -8.41
C LEU A 8 4.69 -17.34 -8.10
N VAL A 9 3.51 -16.77 -7.83
CA VAL A 9 2.29 -17.55 -7.56
C VAL A 9 1.79 -18.23 -8.83
N ASP A 10 1.81 -17.54 -9.96
CA ASP A 10 1.35 -18.08 -11.25
C ASP A 10 2.23 -19.29 -11.67
N GLU A 11 3.56 -19.19 -11.50
CA GLU A 11 4.47 -20.30 -11.79
C GLU A 11 4.12 -21.58 -11.00
N ILE A 12 3.83 -21.44 -9.70
CA ILE A 12 3.45 -22.58 -8.84
C ILE A 12 2.05 -23.09 -9.19
N LYS A 13 1.12 -22.18 -9.52
CA LYS A 13 -0.24 -22.51 -9.95
C LYS A 13 -0.24 -23.31 -11.25
N ASP A 14 0.53 -22.87 -12.24
CA ASP A 14 0.60 -23.52 -13.56
C ASP A 14 1.17 -24.93 -13.46
N LYS A 15 1.97 -25.20 -12.45
CA LYS A 15 2.47 -26.55 -12.14
C LYS A 15 1.49 -27.39 -11.30
N GLY A 16 0.35 -26.83 -10.91
CA GLY A 16 -0.70 -27.55 -10.18
C GLY A 16 -0.40 -27.82 -8.71
N VAL A 17 0.65 -27.23 -8.14
CA VAL A 17 1.10 -27.51 -6.76
C VAL A 17 0.84 -26.37 -5.77
N LEU A 18 0.05 -25.37 -6.16
CA LEU A 18 -0.29 -24.23 -5.30
C LEU A 18 -0.95 -24.63 -3.97
N GLY A 19 -1.62 -25.78 -3.93
CA GLY A 19 -2.26 -26.33 -2.72
C GLY A 19 -1.30 -26.64 -1.58
N GLU A 20 0.00 -26.82 -1.86
CA GLU A 20 1.03 -27.01 -0.84
C GLU A 20 1.46 -25.69 -0.16
N GLY A 21 1.11 -24.56 -0.78
CA GLY A 21 1.34 -23.22 -0.26
C GLY A 21 2.64 -22.59 -0.71
N ILE A 22 2.56 -21.32 -1.13
CA ILE A 22 3.70 -20.53 -1.64
C ILE A 22 4.89 -20.47 -0.67
N LEU A 23 4.64 -20.40 0.63
CA LEU A 23 5.70 -20.30 1.63
C LEU A 23 6.49 -21.60 1.78
N PHE A 24 5.91 -22.74 1.43
CA PHE A 24 6.63 -24.00 1.39
C PHE A 24 7.73 -23.96 0.32
N PHE A 25 7.38 -23.61 -0.90
CA PHE A 25 8.33 -23.51 -2.02
C PHE A 25 9.35 -22.39 -1.81
N LEU A 26 8.89 -21.20 -1.41
CA LEU A 26 9.78 -20.07 -1.15
C LEU A 26 10.76 -20.35 -0.02
N GLY A 27 10.30 -20.99 1.06
CA GLY A 27 11.14 -21.35 2.20
C GLY A 27 12.19 -22.40 1.84
N ASN A 28 11.82 -23.40 1.05
CA ASN A 28 12.78 -24.37 0.50
C ASN A 28 13.84 -23.66 -0.35
N ALA A 29 13.42 -22.75 -1.23
CA ALA A 29 14.33 -21.98 -2.08
C ALA A 29 15.30 -21.12 -1.28
N ILE A 30 14.84 -20.48 -0.20
CA ILE A 30 15.72 -19.70 0.68
C ILE A 30 16.76 -20.61 1.35
N VAL A 31 16.35 -21.76 1.86
CA VAL A 31 17.26 -22.72 2.52
C VAL A 31 18.30 -23.24 1.54
N GLU A 32 17.88 -23.59 0.32
CA GLU A 32 18.75 -24.19 -0.69
C GLU A 32 19.73 -23.20 -1.31
N THR A 33 19.25 -21.99 -1.62
CA THR A 33 20.03 -21.03 -2.39
C THR A 33 20.71 -19.95 -1.54
N GLY A 34 20.26 -19.73 -0.29
CA GLY A 34 20.70 -18.63 0.54
C GLY A 34 20.25 -17.24 0.06
N MET A 35 19.46 -17.17 -1.02
CA MET A 35 18.94 -15.92 -1.56
C MET A 35 17.77 -15.38 -0.73
N ASN A 36 17.56 -14.05 -0.78
CA ASN A 36 16.38 -13.44 -0.19
C ASN A 36 15.14 -13.63 -1.09
N PRO A 37 13.90 -13.44 -0.56
CA PRO A 37 12.67 -13.63 -1.33
C PRO A 37 12.59 -12.82 -2.64
N GLN A 38 13.13 -11.60 -2.66
CA GLN A 38 13.14 -10.75 -3.84
C GLN A 38 14.01 -11.36 -4.95
N GLN A 39 15.22 -11.77 -4.61
CA GLN A 39 16.15 -12.40 -5.55
C GLN A 39 15.59 -13.71 -6.12
N ILE A 40 14.92 -14.51 -5.29
CA ILE A 40 14.26 -15.73 -5.74
C ILE A 40 13.16 -15.40 -6.75
N ALA A 41 12.29 -14.43 -6.44
CA ALA A 41 11.21 -14.03 -7.33
C ALA A 41 11.72 -13.46 -8.67
N GLU A 42 12.83 -12.71 -8.64
CA GLU A 42 13.52 -12.22 -9.85
C GLU A 42 14.03 -13.39 -10.70
N LYS A 43 14.69 -14.37 -10.08
CA LYS A 43 15.20 -15.55 -10.78
C LYS A 43 14.11 -16.43 -11.37
N VAL A 44 12.97 -16.54 -10.68
CA VAL A 44 11.79 -17.25 -11.23
C VAL A 44 11.23 -16.46 -12.42
N ALA A 45 11.11 -15.15 -12.32
CA ALA A 45 10.62 -14.31 -13.42
C ALA A 45 11.56 -14.30 -14.63
N GLU A 46 12.86 -14.48 -14.43
CA GLU A 46 13.87 -14.66 -15.49
C GLU A 46 13.86 -16.07 -16.11
N GLY A 47 13.10 -17.01 -15.53
CA GLY A 47 13.11 -18.42 -15.95
C GLY A 47 14.40 -19.18 -15.62
N THR A 48 15.24 -18.62 -14.73
CA THR A 48 16.55 -19.22 -14.35
C THR A 48 16.48 -20.08 -13.08
N LEU A 49 15.35 -20.03 -12.37
CA LEU A 49 15.12 -20.81 -11.15
C LEU A 49 13.71 -21.39 -11.14
N ASP A 50 13.60 -22.71 -10.99
CA ASP A 50 12.35 -23.39 -10.73
C ASP A 50 12.31 -23.84 -9.27
N ILE A 51 11.51 -23.14 -8.45
CA ILE A 51 11.42 -23.42 -7.01
C ILE A 51 10.61 -24.68 -6.69
N THR A 52 9.89 -25.25 -7.64
CA THR A 52 9.09 -26.46 -7.44
C THR A 52 9.92 -27.75 -7.57
N THR A 53 11.09 -27.66 -8.16
CA THR A 53 12.00 -28.78 -8.37
C THR A 53 13.12 -28.86 -7.32
N LEU A 54 13.19 -27.91 -6.43
CA LEU A 54 14.23 -27.87 -5.39
C LEU A 54 14.03 -28.95 -4.33
N PRO A 55 15.11 -29.40 -3.67
CA PRO A 55 15.02 -30.36 -2.58
C PRO A 55 14.11 -29.85 -1.44
N VAL A 56 13.33 -30.79 -0.89
CA VAL A 56 12.46 -30.50 0.26
C VAL A 56 13.26 -30.59 1.54
N HIS A 57 13.27 -29.50 2.30
CA HIS A 57 13.93 -29.39 3.59
C HIS A 57 12.97 -29.67 4.77
N PRO A 58 13.48 -30.04 5.95
CA PRO A 58 12.65 -30.16 7.16
C PRO A 58 11.91 -28.85 7.48
N THR A 59 10.65 -28.97 7.87
CA THR A 59 9.76 -27.84 8.15
C THR A 59 10.36 -26.81 9.11
N ASP A 60 11.13 -27.26 10.10
CA ASP A 60 11.77 -26.33 11.06
C ASP A 60 12.86 -25.47 10.42
N LYS A 61 13.61 -26.03 9.45
CA LYS A 61 14.57 -25.24 8.67
C LYS A 61 13.85 -24.22 7.79
N ILE A 62 12.77 -24.62 7.13
CA ILE A 62 11.94 -23.72 6.31
C ILE A 62 11.39 -22.57 7.17
N LYS A 63 10.78 -22.88 8.33
CA LYS A 63 10.27 -21.88 9.26
C LYS A 63 11.36 -20.94 9.77
N ALA A 64 12.52 -21.47 10.12
CA ALA A 64 13.66 -20.67 10.58
C ALA A 64 14.15 -19.71 9.49
N ALA A 65 14.21 -20.14 8.24
CA ALA A 65 14.61 -19.31 7.10
C ALA A 65 13.58 -18.21 6.77
N LEU A 66 12.30 -18.49 6.89
CA LEU A 66 11.22 -17.54 6.64
C LEU A 66 11.04 -16.53 7.79
N LYS A 67 11.32 -16.92 9.04
CA LYS A 67 11.04 -16.14 10.24
C LYS A 67 11.56 -14.69 10.18
N PRO A 68 12.82 -14.39 9.79
CA PRO A 68 13.32 -13.01 9.72
C PRO A 68 12.51 -12.13 8.79
N HIS A 69 12.05 -12.66 7.64
CA HIS A 69 11.26 -11.94 6.65
C HIS A 69 9.85 -11.66 7.16
N VAL A 70 9.24 -12.63 7.84
CA VAL A 70 7.93 -12.50 8.49
C VAL A 70 7.99 -11.45 9.61
N ASP A 71 8.97 -11.57 10.50
CA ASP A 71 9.15 -10.66 11.63
C ASP A 71 9.37 -9.21 11.15
N ALA A 72 10.20 -9.01 10.13
CA ALA A 72 10.43 -7.70 9.52
C ALA A 72 9.15 -7.12 8.92
N SER A 73 8.30 -7.94 8.31
CA SER A 73 7.01 -7.52 7.75
C SER A 73 6.02 -7.14 8.84
N ILE A 74 5.90 -7.95 9.89
CA ILE A 74 5.04 -7.68 11.06
C ILE A 74 5.50 -6.39 11.75
N LYS A 75 6.81 -6.23 11.96
CA LYS A 75 7.37 -5.02 12.56
C LYS A 75 7.01 -3.77 11.74
N ARG A 76 7.15 -3.82 10.42
CA ARG A 76 6.79 -2.71 9.52
C ARG A 76 5.30 -2.35 9.61
N ILE A 77 4.41 -3.34 9.72
CA ILE A 77 2.97 -3.12 9.91
C ILE A 77 2.71 -2.45 11.27
N SER A 78 3.32 -2.97 12.33
CA SER A 78 3.18 -2.44 13.70
C SER A 78 3.70 -1.01 13.82
N ASP A 79 4.86 -0.71 13.23
CA ASP A 79 5.44 0.63 13.22
C ASP A 79 4.53 1.63 12.48
N ARG A 80 3.95 1.22 11.36
CA ARG A 80 2.99 2.06 10.62
C ARG A 80 1.70 2.29 11.40
N ARG A 81 1.21 1.26 12.09
CA ARG A 81 0.04 1.37 12.95
C ARG A 81 0.30 2.33 14.12
N ALA A 82 1.41 2.17 14.83
CA ALA A 82 1.81 3.05 15.91
C ALA A 82 1.96 4.50 15.44
N LYS A 83 2.56 4.72 14.26
CA LYS A 83 2.65 6.05 13.65
C LYS A 83 1.27 6.64 13.38
N LYS A 84 0.33 5.87 12.85
CA LYS A 84 -1.05 6.30 12.62
C LYS A 84 -1.75 6.65 13.94
N GLU A 85 -1.64 5.80 14.95
CA GLU A 85 -2.25 6.03 16.27
C GLU A 85 -1.69 7.29 16.93
N ASN A 86 -0.37 7.51 16.85
CA ASN A 86 0.25 8.72 17.36
C ASN A 86 -0.26 9.98 16.63
N TYR A 87 -0.38 9.93 15.31
CA TYR A 87 -0.99 11.01 14.53
C TYR A 87 -2.43 11.29 15.00
N LEU A 88 -3.21 10.24 15.20
CA LEU A 88 -4.58 10.34 15.66
C LEU A 88 -4.68 10.95 17.06
N ASN A 89 -3.78 10.66 17.94
CA ASN A 89 -3.73 11.22 19.30
C ASN A 89 -3.28 12.68 19.31
N THR A 90 -2.39 13.07 18.39
CA THR A 90 -1.86 14.44 18.32
C THR A 90 -2.88 15.41 17.71
N ILE A 91 -3.56 15.01 16.64
CA ILE A 91 -4.46 15.90 15.88
C ILE A 91 -5.87 16.00 16.48
N GLY A 92 -6.29 15.02 17.28
CA GLY A 92 -7.64 14.98 17.87
C GLY A 92 -8.73 14.48 16.89
N GLU A 93 -10.02 14.36 17.27
CA GLU A 93 -11.17 14.04 16.39
C GLU A 93 -12.02 15.28 16.13
N GLY A 94 -12.40 15.49 14.87
CA GLY A 94 -13.36 16.51 14.50
C GLY A 94 -14.77 16.20 15.05
N PRO A 95 -15.66 17.20 15.11
CA PRO A 95 -17.05 16.98 15.52
C PRO A 95 -17.77 16.08 14.54
N LYS A 96 -18.75 15.33 15.05
CA LYS A 96 -19.65 14.51 14.22
C LYS A 96 -20.89 15.33 13.85
N PRO A 97 -21.54 15.08 12.70
CA PRO A 97 -21.16 14.11 11.65
C PRO A 97 -19.94 14.55 10.84
N TYR A 98 -19.18 13.56 10.32
CA TYR A 98 -18.04 13.86 9.44
C TYR A 98 -18.48 14.33 8.07
N LEU A 99 -17.81 15.36 7.55
CA LEU A 99 -17.95 15.77 6.16
C LEU A 99 -17.12 14.86 5.25
N TYR A 100 -17.82 14.12 4.43
CA TYR A 100 -17.25 13.16 3.47
C TYR A 100 -17.26 13.79 2.08
N VAL A 101 -16.10 13.88 1.45
CA VAL A 101 -15.94 14.43 0.09
C VAL A 101 -15.30 13.37 -0.80
N ILE A 102 -15.89 13.17 -1.98
CA ILE A 102 -15.37 12.29 -3.02
C ILE A 102 -14.54 13.12 -4.00
N VAL A 103 -13.34 12.61 -4.32
CA VAL A 103 -12.45 13.17 -5.32
C VAL A 103 -12.05 12.06 -6.26
N ALA A 104 -12.44 12.14 -7.53
CA ALA A 104 -12.29 11.05 -8.49
C ALA A 104 -12.38 11.55 -9.95
N THR A 105 -11.48 12.44 -10.38
CA THR A 105 -11.50 13.00 -11.74
C THR A 105 -10.95 12.04 -12.79
N GLY A 106 -10.17 11.04 -12.39
CA GLY A 106 -9.37 10.18 -13.28
C GLY A 106 -7.92 10.62 -13.38
N ASN A 107 -7.60 11.85 -12.98
CA ASN A 107 -6.26 12.42 -13.00
C ASN A 107 -5.80 12.72 -11.56
N ILE A 108 -4.78 12.01 -11.09
CA ILE A 108 -4.29 12.14 -9.71
C ILE A 108 -3.83 13.56 -9.36
N TYR A 109 -3.29 14.30 -10.32
CA TYR A 109 -2.80 15.66 -10.06
C TYR A 109 -3.94 16.66 -9.88
N GLU A 110 -5.05 16.48 -10.60
CA GLU A 110 -6.28 17.26 -10.39
C GLU A 110 -6.99 16.84 -9.09
N ASP A 111 -7.01 15.54 -8.81
CA ASP A 111 -7.55 15.00 -7.56
C ASP A 111 -6.83 15.60 -6.35
N VAL A 112 -5.52 15.79 -6.41
CA VAL A 112 -4.74 16.45 -5.36
C VAL A 112 -5.22 17.88 -5.12
N VAL A 113 -5.44 18.68 -6.18
CA VAL A 113 -5.91 20.06 -6.05
C VAL A 113 -7.29 20.09 -5.39
N GLN A 114 -8.21 19.24 -5.83
CA GLN A 114 -9.55 19.13 -5.26
C GLN A 114 -9.52 18.64 -3.81
N ALA A 115 -8.70 17.63 -3.52
CA ALA A 115 -8.56 17.11 -2.18
C ALA A 115 -8.00 18.13 -1.19
N GLN A 116 -6.99 18.91 -1.60
CA GLN A 116 -6.45 19.99 -0.78
C GLN A 116 -7.47 21.12 -0.56
N ALA A 117 -8.25 21.48 -1.59
CA ALA A 117 -9.31 22.47 -1.46
C ALA A 117 -10.40 21.99 -0.49
N ALA A 118 -10.86 20.74 -0.64
CA ALA A 118 -11.84 20.12 0.26
C ALA A 118 -11.32 20.09 1.71
N ALA A 119 -10.05 19.73 1.90
CA ALA A 119 -9.40 19.70 3.19
C ALA A 119 -9.39 21.07 3.87
N ARG A 120 -8.98 22.12 3.15
CA ARG A 120 -9.00 23.51 3.67
C ARG A 120 -10.40 24.01 4.00
N GLN A 121 -11.41 23.53 3.29
CA GLN A 121 -12.83 23.85 3.56
C GLN A 121 -13.43 23.00 4.67
N GLY A 122 -12.67 22.11 5.26
CA GLY A 122 -13.08 21.36 6.45
C GLY A 122 -13.65 19.97 6.19
N ALA A 123 -13.32 19.33 5.09
CA ALA A 123 -13.63 17.90 4.91
C ALA A 123 -12.91 17.08 5.98
N ASP A 124 -13.61 16.11 6.56
CA ASP A 124 -13.05 15.17 7.54
C ASP A 124 -12.56 13.88 6.88
N VAL A 125 -13.19 13.49 5.78
CA VAL A 125 -12.88 12.29 5.01
C VAL A 125 -12.80 12.65 3.54
N ILE A 126 -11.70 12.29 2.90
CA ILE A 126 -11.53 12.41 1.46
C ILE A 126 -11.42 11.00 0.88
N ALA A 127 -12.40 10.64 0.04
CA ALA A 127 -12.44 9.36 -0.62
C ALA A 127 -12.01 9.49 -2.07
N VAL A 128 -11.05 8.70 -2.48
CA VAL A 128 -10.65 8.53 -3.87
C VAL A 128 -11.30 7.26 -4.39
N ILE A 129 -12.26 7.40 -5.30
CA ILE A 129 -12.95 6.26 -5.90
C ILE A 129 -12.08 5.70 -7.01
N ARG A 130 -11.81 4.39 -6.94
CA ARG A 130 -11.08 3.69 -7.98
C ARG A 130 -11.88 3.57 -9.27
N THR A 131 -11.18 3.53 -10.39
CA THR A 131 -11.81 3.33 -11.71
C THR A 131 -12.54 1.99 -11.80
N THR A 132 -13.62 1.94 -12.58
CA THR A 132 -14.52 0.78 -12.70
C THR A 132 -13.78 -0.49 -13.11
N GLY A 133 -12.87 -0.41 -14.10
CA GLY A 133 -12.13 -1.56 -14.60
C GLY A 133 -11.12 -2.16 -13.60
N GLN A 134 -10.74 -1.41 -12.59
CA GLN A 134 -9.72 -1.86 -11.62
C GLN A 134 -10.21 -2.98 -10.69
N SER A 135 -11.52 -3.19 -10.61
CA SER A 135 -12.11 -4.31 -9.84
C SER A 135 -11.71 -5.68 -10.36
N LEU A 136 -11.27 -5.77 -11.62
CA LEU A 136 -10.83 -6.99 -12.27
C LEU A 136 -9.37 -7.34 -12.02
N LEU A 137 -8.61 -6.43 -11.37
CA LEU A 137 -7.20 -6.66 -11.04
C LEU A 137 -7.09 -7.35 -9.67
N ASP A 138 -6.20 -8.32 -9.60
CA ASP A 138 -5.82 -9.05 -8.38
C ASP A 138 -4.64 -8.41 -7.63
N TYR A 139 -4.13 -7.30 -8.14
CA TYR A 139 -3.02 -6.54 -7.55
C TYR A 139 -3.24 -5.03 -7.65
N VAL A 140 -2.51 -4.26 -6.83
CA VAL A 140 -2.48 -2.80 -6.88
C VAL A 140 -1.39 -2.35 -7.85
N PRO A 141 -1.73 -1.68 -8.98
CA PRO A 141 -0.74 -1.15 -9.93
C PRO A 141 0.20 -0.15 -9.27
N TYR A 142 1.34 0.13 -9.90
CA TYR A 142 2.33 1.02 -9.31
C TYR A 142 2.19 2.48 -9.75
N GLY A 143 2.21 2.78 -11.02
CA GLY A 143 2.47 4.09 -11.60
C GLY A 143 1.43 5.19 -11.30
N ALA A 144 1.84 6.45 -11.36
CA ALA A 144 0.93 7.59 -11.38
C ALA A 144 0.07 7.58 -12.65
N THR A 145 -1.19 7.99 -12.53
CA THR A 145 -2.14 7.96 -13.66
C THR A 145 -2.85 9.29 -13.82
N THR A 146 -3.06 9.68 -15.07
CA THR A 146 -3.76 10.89 -15.49
C THR A 146 -5.08 10.60 -16.20
N GLU A 147 -5.43 9.34 -16.34
CA GLU A 147 -6.64 8.86 -17.00
C GLU A 147 -7.37 7.86 -16.11
N GLY A 148 -8.68 7.88 -16.16
CA GLY A 148 -9.55 6.94 -15.48
C GLY A 148 -10.95 6.97 -16.03
N PHE A 149 -11.69 5.87 -15.85
CA PHE A 149 -13.09 5.77 -16.23
C PHE A 149 -13.94 5.40 -15.01
N GLY A 150 -14.82 6.29 -14.61
CA GLY A 150 -15.63 6.13 -13.41
C GLY A 150 -14.82 6.19 -12.12
N GLY A 151 -13.71 6.92 -12.13
CA GLY A 151 -12.81 7.12 -10.99
C GLY A 151 -11.35 7.24 -11.39
N THR A 152 -10.48 7.35 -10.39
CA THR A 152 -9.03 7.42 -10.55
C THR A 152 -8.40 6.07 -10.21
N PHE A 153 -7.36 5.65 -10.93
CA PHE A 153 -6.69 4.39 -10.60
C PHE A 153 -6.12 4.41 -9.17
N ALA A 154 -6.48 3.42 -8.38
CA ALA A 154 -5.91 3.21 -7.03
C ALA A 154 -4.54 2.53 -7.15
N THR A 155 -3.51 3.30 -7.52
CA THR A 155 -2.14 2.84 -7.62
C THR A 155 -1.34 3.18 -6.36
N GLN A 156 -0.22 2.49 -6.14
CA GLN A 156 0.67 2.79 -5.01
C GLN A 156 1.18 4.24 -5.08
N GLU A 157 1.53 4.70 -6.28
CA GLU A 157 2.03 6.06 -6.49
C GLU A 157 0.94 7.11 -6.32
N ASN A 158 -0.29 6.87 -6.81
CA ASN A 158 -1.42 7.78 -6.61
C ASN A 158 -1.72 7.97 -5.12
N PHE A 159 -1.71 6.89 -4.33
CA PHE A 159 -1.87 7.00 -2.87
C PHE A 159 -0.74 7.79 -2.22
N ARG A 160 0.50 7.60 -2.67
CA ARG A 160 1.66 8.34 -2.16
C ARG A 160 1.56 9.83 -2.48
N ILE A 161 1.19 10.19 -3.71
CA ILE A 161 0.99 11.58 -4.17
C ILE A 161 -0.12 12.24 -3.34
N MET A 162 -1.28 11.60 -3.23
CA MET A 162 -2.41 12.11 -2.47
C MET A 162 -2.06 12.30 -0.99
N ARG A 163 -1.43 11.30 -0.35
CA ARG A 163 -1.05 11.40 1.06
C ARG A 163 -0.07 12.55 1.30
N LYS A 164 0.95 12.69 0.46
CA LYS A 164 1.92 13.79 0.55
C LYS A 164 1.24 15.16 0.42
N ALA A 165 0.29 15.28 -0.50
CA ALA A 165 -0.44 16.52 -0.72
C ALA A 165 -1.32 16.91 0.49
N LEU A 166 -1.99 15.94 1.11
CA LEU A 166 -2.79 16.19 2.32
C LEU A 166 -1.93 16.48 3.55
N ASP A 167 -0.74 15.87 3.65
CA ASP A 167 0.22 16.17 4.73
C ASP A 167 0.71 17.63 4.68
N THR A 168 0.84 18.22 3.49
CA THR A 168 1.18 19.66 3.36
C THR A 168 0.08 20.61 3.86
N VAL A 169 -1.19 20.22 3.71
CA VAL A 169 -2.30 21.01 4.26
C VAL A 169 -2.29 20.95 5.78
N LEU A 170 -2.01 19.78 6.35
CA LEU A 170 -1.92 19.60 7.81
C LEU A 170 -0.75 20.39 8.42
N SER A 171 0.42 20.37 7.77
CA SER A 171 1.61 21.11 8.25
C SER A 171 1.47 22.64 8.07
N GLY A 172 0.87 23.10 6.98
CA GLY A 172 0.61 24.53 6.75
C GLY A 172 -0.32 25.11 7.81
N ASN A 173 -1.34 24.39 8.22
CA ASN A 173 -2.23 24.80 9.29
C ASN A 173 -1.54 24.94 10.66
N CYS A 174 -0.42 24.24 10.88
CA CYS A 174 0.37 24.43 12.11
C CYS A 174 1.27 25.68 12.08
N ALA A 175 1.71 26.13 10.90
CA ALA A 175 2.57 27.30 10.75
C ALA A 175 1.79 28.63 10.89
N ASP A 176 0.52 28.64 10.50
CA ASP A 176 -0.35 29.82 10.57
C ASP A 176 -0.95 30.08 11.98
N MET A 177 -0.67 29.20 12.95
CA MET A 177 -1.18 29.35 14.33
C MET A 177 -0.54 30.49 15.13
N GLU A 178 0.55 31.09 14.65
CA GLU A 178 1.22 32.20 15.34
C GLU A 178 0.63 33.58 15.04
N SER A 179 -0.31 33.74 14.10
CA SER A 179 -0.79 35.04 13.65
C SER A 179 -2.30 35.30 13.74
N GLY A 180 -2.97 34.92 14.84
CA GLY A 180 -4.31 35.40 15.17
C GLY A 180 -5.40 34.32 15.34
N PRO A 181 -6.58 34.68 15.94
CA PRO A 181 -7.62 33.69 16.25
C PRO A 181 -8.40 33.30 14.98
N VAL A 182 -7.82 32.46 14.17
CA VAL A 182 -8.56 31.70 13.15
C VAL A 182 -9.12 30.49 13.83
N PHE A 183 -10.45 30.35 13.84
CA PHE A 183 -11.13 29.16 14.32
C PHE A 183 -10.69 27.95 13.49
N MET A 184 -9.61 27.30 13.92
CA MET A 184 -9.14 26.06 13.32
C MET A 184 -9.97 24.91 13.82
N ASN A 185 -10.90 24.46 13.01
CA ASN A 185 -11.45 23.12 13.13
C ASN A 185 -10.33 22.16 12.75
N HIS A 186 -9.68 21.56 13.75
CA HIS A 186 -8.73 20.47 13.57
C HIS A 186 -9.46 19.24 13.02
N ARG A 187 -9.67 19.24 11.70
CA ARG A 187 -10.36 18.14 11.02
C ARG A 187 -9.34 17.15 10.45
N ARG A 188 -9.59 15.88 10.67
CA ARG A 188 -8.75 14.77 10.23
C ARG A 188 -9.13 14.29 8.85
N PHE A 189 -8.16 14.04 8.00
CA PHE A 189 -8.40 13.42 6.72
C PHE A 189 -8.15 11.91 6.80
N ARG A 190 -9.17 11.12 6.43
CA ARG A 190 -9.06 9.67 6.19
C ARG A 190 -9.08 9.44 4.67
N ILE A 191 -8.15 8.65 4.18
CA ILE A 191 -8.08 8.18 2.80
C ILE A 191 -8.43 6.70 2.82
#